data_e162ba1fc5c3724f26c881a1a739ce67
#
_entry.id   e162ba1fc5c3724f26c881a1a739ce67
#
_cell.length_a   1.000
_cell.length_b   1.000
_cell.length_c   1.000
_cell.angle_alpha   90.00
_cell.angle_beta   90.00
_cell.angle_gamma   90.00
#
_symmetry.space_group_name_H-M   'P 1'
#
loop_
_entity.id
_entity.type
_entity.pdbx_description
1 polymer ?
#
loop_
_entity_poly.entity_id
_entity_poly.type
_entity_poly.pdbx_seq_one_letter_code
_entity_poly.pdbx_strand_id
1 'polypeptide(L)'
;MAKKITLLGSTGSIGTQSLDVIRAEGFEVFGLSAHRQVDLLLQQIEAFHPRAGCVTDPAAAQKLDAALAGRAGAPVLLRGPEGLRQLAAMEGADVVLNSVVGIAGLGASLAAIESGHDLALANKESLVTGGHLVTQAVEQHGVCLIYTSDAADD
;
A
#
# COMPACT_ATOMS: atom_id res chain seq x y z
N MET A 1 -4.35 10.28 18.44
CA MET A 1 -4.39 8.91 17.88
C MET A 1 -3.39 8.76 16.77
N ALA A 2 -2.80 7.59 16.69
CA ALA A 2 -1.81 7.35 15.66
C ALA A 2 -2.47 7.30 14.28
N LYS A 3 -1.79 7.87 13.28
CA LYS A 3 -2.21 7.76 11.90
C LYS A 3 -2.10 6.32 11.43
N LYS A 4 -3.07 5.88 10.65
CA LYS A 4 -3.10 4.53 10.08
C LYS A 4 -2.76 4.61 8.61
N ILE A 5 -1.77 3.82 8.21
CA ILE A 5 -1.22 3.88 6.86
C ILE A 5 -1.36 2.54 6.16
N THR A 6 -1.85 2.57 4.93
CA THR A 6 -1.78 1.43 4.03
C THR A 6 -0.57 1.64 3.13
N LEU A 7 0.37 0.70 3.17
CA LEU A 7 1.59 0.79 2.36
C LEU A 7 1.52 -0.25 1.25
N LEU A 8 1.41 0.23 0.03
CA LEU A 8 1.38 -0.63 -1.15
C LEU A 8 2.81 -0.83 -1.66
N GLY A 9 3.19 -2.08 -1.85
CA GLY A 9 4.55 -2.42 -2.26
C GLY A 9 5.53 -2.43 -1.09
N SER A 10 5.11 -3.00 0.04
CA SER A 10 5.89 -2.94 1.28
C SER A 10 7.18 -3.74 1.26
N THR A 11 7.33 -4.68 0.34
CA THR A 11 8.49 -5.56 0.29
C THR A 11 9.60 -5.08 -0.63
N GLY A 12 9.36 -4.03 -1.40
CA GLY A 12 10.37 -3.43 -2.24
C GLY A 12 11.32 -2.55 -1.44
N SER A 13 12.34 -2.05 -2.11
CA SER A 13 13.37 -1.21 -1.49
C SER A 13 12.76 0.03 -0.82
N ILE A 14 11.91 0.75 -1.54
CA ILE A 14 11.27 1.95 -1.01
C ILE A 14 10.27 1.58 0.08
N GLY A 15 9.52 0.48 -0.12
CA GLY A 15 8.54 0.03 0.86
C GLY A 15 9.17 -0.33 2.19
N THR A 16 10.29 -1.04 2.18
CA THR A 16 10.96 -1.42 3.43
C THR A 16 11.50 -0.19 4.16
N GLN A 17 12.04 0.78 3.42
CA GLN A 17 12.47 2.05 4.01
C GLN A 17 11.30 2.81 4.61
N SER A 18 10.16 2.80 3.92
CA SER A 18 8.94 3.47 4.41
C SER A 18 8.45 2.85 5.71
N LEU A 19 8.54 1.53 5.85
CA LEU A 19 8.14 0.88 7.09
C LEU A 19 9.03 1.30 8.27
N ASP A 20 10.32 1.51 8.03
CA ASP A 20 11.21 2.02 9.07
C ASP A 20 10.78 3.40 9.55
N VAL A 21 10.40 4.27 8.62
CA VAL A 21 9.90 5.61 8.94
C VAL A 21 8.58 5.53 9.70
N ILE A 22 7.67 4.67 9.25
CA ILE A 22 6.37 4.49 9.90
C ILE A 22 6.57 4.06 11.35
N ARG A 23 7.47 3.12 11.57
CA ARG A 23 7.79 2.66 12.93
C ARG A 23 8.37 3.77 13.77
N ALA A 24 9.34 4.51 13.22
CA ALA A 24 10.00 5.59 13.95
C ALA A 24 9.05 6.71 14.35
N GLU A 25 8.06 7.00 13.50
CA GLU A 25 7.08 8.05 13.76
C GLU A 25 5.91 7.60 14.64
N GLY A 26 5.83 6.32 14.94
CA GLY A 26 4.75 5.80 15.77
C GLY A 26 3.42 5.65 15.05
N PHE A 27 3.42 5.62 13.72
CA PHE A 27 2.21 5.39 12.95
C PHE A 27 1.83 3.91 12.98
N GLU A 28 0.55 3.62 12.76
CA GLU A 28 0.07 2.25 12.67
C GLU A 28 0.00 1.81 11.21
N VAL A 29 0.25 0.53 10.97
CA VAL A 29 0.12 -0.04 9.64
C VAL A 29 -1.26 -0.67 9.52
N PHE A 30 -2.08 -0.14 8.62
CA PHE A 30 -3.40 -0.69 8.35
C PHE A 30 -3.34 -1.81 7.32
N GLY A 31 -2.59 -1.63 6.25
CA GLY A 31 -2.49 -2.62 5.17
C GLY A 31 -1.10 -2.67 4.57
N LEU A 32 -0.77 -3.84 4.03
CA LEU A 32 0.52 -4.08 3.36
C LEU A 32 0.26 -4.86 2.09
N SER A 33 1.09 -4.63 1.06
CA SER A 33 1.00 -5.44 -0.15
C SER A 33 2.36 -5.81 -0.69
N ALA A 34 2.38 -6.96 -1.39
CA ALA A 34 3.57 -7.45 -2.08
C ALA A 34 3.14 -8.07 -3.40
N HIS A 35 4.09 -8.23 -4.32
CA HIS A 35 3.83 -8.96 -5.55
C HIS A 35 4.12 -10.46 -5.36
N ARG A 36 5.37 -10.80 -5.04
CA ARG A 36 5.79 -12.21 -4.89
C ARG A 36 6.51 -12.53 -3.59
N GLN A 37 6.96 -11.52 -2.88
CA GLN A 37 7.83 -11.69 -1.72
C GLN A 37 7.06 -12.06 -0.46
N VAL A 38 6.53 -13.29 -0.43
CA VAL A 38 5.68 -13.76 0.66
C VAL A 38 6.43 -13.84 1.98
N ASP A 39 7.67 -14.34 1.96
CA ASP A 39 8.42 -14.54 3.20
C ASP A 39 8.67 -13.21 3.90
N LEU A 40 9.06 -12.19 3.16
CA LEU A 40 9.26 -10.87 3.74
C LEU A 40 7.93 -10.26 4.19
N LEU A 41 6.88 -10.42 3.39
CA LEU A 41 5.56 -9.92 3.77
C LEU A 41 5.07 -10.56 5.06
N LEU A 42 5.30 -11.86 5.24
CA LEU A 42 4.95 -12.54 6.48
C LEU A 42 5.67 -11.94 7.69
N GLN A 43 6.96 -11.65 7.54
CA GLN A 43 7.72 -10.99 8.60
C GLN A 43 7.13 -9.63 8.94
N GLN A 44 6.72 -8.88 7.92
CA GLN A 44 6.10 -7.57 8.11
C GLN A 44 4.74 -7.68 8.79
N ILE A 45 3.94 -8.67 8.40
CA ILE A 45 2.65 -8.92 9.04
C ILE A 45 2.84 -9.24 10.52
N GLU A 46 3.83 -10.05 10.85
CA GLU A 46 4.10 -10.41 12.24
C GLU A 46 4.63 -9.23 13.05
N ALA A 47 5.37 -8.33 12.41
CA ALA A 47 5.93 -7.18 13.11
C ALA A 47 4.93 -6.05 13.31
N PHE A 48 4.06 -5.81 12.33
CA PHE A 48 3.20 -4.64 12.31
C PHE A 48 1.73 -4.93 12.55
N HIS A 49 1.30 -6.17 12.47
CA HIS A 49 -0.09 -6.59 12.71
C HIS A 49 -1.12 -5.78 11.89
N PRO A 50 -1.00 -5.74 10.55
CA PRO A 50 -1.95 -4.99 9.73
C PRO A 50 -3.33 -5.65 9.76
N ARG A 51 -4.35 -4.86 9.44
CA ARG A 51 -5.71 -5.36 9.35
C ARG A 51 -5.94 -6.11 8.04
N ALA A 52 -5.19 -5.79 7.00
CA ALA A 52 -5.34 -6.39 5.69
C ALA A 52 -4.00 -6.52 4.99
N GLY A 53 -3.91 -7.47 4.08
CA GLY A 53 -2.74 -7.66 3.23
C GLY A 53 -3.16 -8.09 1.85
N CYS A 54 -2.32 -7.84 0.86
CA CYS A 54 -2.58 -8.23 -0.52
C CYS A 54 -1.32 -8.77 -1.17
N VAL A 55 -1.48 -9.86 -1.93
CA VAL A 55 -0.41 -10.39 -2.78
C VAL A 55 -0.96 -10.47 -4.20
N THR A 56 -0.29 -9.83 -5.15
CA THR A 56 -0.81 -9.72 -6.50
C THR A 56 -0.49 -10.92 -7.39
N ASP A 57 0.58 -11.66 -7.10
CA ASP A 57 0.92 -12.86 -7.85
C ASP A 57 0.09 -14.06 -7.36
N PRO A 58 -0.60 -14.80 -8.25
CA PRO A 58 -1.51 -15.86 -7.81
C PRO A 58 -0.84 -16.98 -7.01
N ALA A 59 0.34 -17.43 -7.44
CA ALA A 59 1.05 -18.50 -6.72
C ALA A 59 1.51 -18.03 -5.35
N ALA A 60 2.00 -16.81 -5.27
CA ALA A 60 2.42 -16.23 -4.00
C ALA A 60 1.23 -16.03 -3.07
N ALA A 61 0.06 -15.67 -3.61
CA ALA A 61 -1.14 -15.51 -2.81
C ALA A 61 -1.55 -16.83 -2.16
N GLN A 62 -1.47 -17.94 -2.89
CA GLN A 62 -1.76 -19.25 -2.33
C GLN A 62 -0.80 -19.62 -1.20
N LYS A 63 0.47 -19.29 -1.39
CA LYS A 63 1.50 -19.55 -0.37
C LYS A 63 1.21 -18.76 0.90
N LEU A 64 0.80 -17.52 0.76
CA LEU A 64 0.48 -16.68 1.91
C LEU A 64 -0.76 -17.20 2.63
N ASP A 65 -1.80 -17.57 1.88
CA ASP A 65 -3.02 -18.16 2.45
C ASP A 65 -2.67 -19.38 3.31
N ALA A 66 -1.84 -20.26 2.79
CA ALA A 66 -1.45 -21.47 3.50
C ALA A 66 -0.66 -21.13 4.77
N ALA A 67 0.22 -20.15 4.70
CA ALA A 67 1.06 -19.78 5.84
C ALA A 67 0.24 -19.15 6.97
N LEU A 68 -0.85 -18.47 6.65
CA LEU A 68 -1.68 -17.78 7.64
C LEU A 68 -2.92 -18.56 8.03
N ALA A 69 -3.17 -19.71 7.40
CA ALA A 69 -4.36 -20.51 7.69
C ALA A 69 -4.40 -20.90 9.16
N GLY A 70 -5.52 -20.65 9.80
CA GLY A 70 -5.73 -21.02 11.19
C GLY A 70 -5.02 -20.15 12.23
N ARG A 71 -4.29 -19.11 11.80
CA ARG A 71 -3.66 -18.22 12.77
C ARG A 71 -4.65 -17.22 13.33
N ALA A 72 -4.66 -17.09 14.66
CA ALA A 72 -5.50 -16.09 15.32
C ALA A 72 -4.97 -14.69 14.98
N GLY A 73 -5.88 -13.76 14.68
CA GLY A 73 -5.48 -12.40 14.39
C GLY A 73 -4.88 -12.19 13.00
N ALA A 74 -5.02 -13.18 12.12
CA ALA A 74 -4.53 -13.05 10.74
C ALA A 74 -5.27 -11.91 10.03
N PRO A 75 -4.57 -11.14 9.17
CA PRO A 75 -5.21 -10.07 8.44
C PRO A 75 -6.17 -10.61 7.39
N VAL A 76 -7.07 -9.76 6.92
CA VAL A 76 -7.89 -10.05 5.74
C VAL A 76 -6.93 -10.15 4.54
N LEU A 77 -7.02 -11.23 3.78
CA LEU A 77 -6.12 -11.43 2.64
C LEU A 77 -6.85 -11.15 1.33
N LEU A 78 -6.29 -10.25 0.56
CA LEU A 78 -6.76 -9.89 -0.77
C LEU A 78 -5.71 -10.35 -1.78
N ARG A 79 -6.13 -10.51 -3.03
CA ARG A 79 -5.22 -11.03 -4.04
C ARG A 79 -5.44 -10.40 -5.39
N GLY A 80 -4.39 -10.40 -6.20
CA GLY A 80 -4.42 -9.91 -7.57
C GLY A 80 -4.49 -8.40 -7.68
N PRO A 81 -4.50 -7.88 -8.90
CA PRO A 81 -4.61 -6.44 -9.11
C PRO A 81 -5.90 -5.85 -8.55
N GLU A 82 -6.98 -6.60 -8.63
CA GLU A 82 -8.25 -6.17 -8.05
C GLU A 82 -8.14 -6.07 -6.53
N GLY A 83 -7.49 -7.05 -5.90
CA GLY A 83 -7.24 -7.01 -4.47
C GLY A 83 -6.42 -5.81 -4.04
N LEU A 84 -5.45 -5.42 -4.88
CA LEU A 84 -4.65 -4.23 -4.60
C LEU A 84 -5.51 -2.97 -4.58
N ARG A 85 -6.43 -2.84 -5.54
CA ARG A 85 -7.37 -1.71 -5.56
C ARG A 85 -8.29 -1.74 -4.35
N GLN A 86 -8.78 -2.92 -3.99
CA GLN A 86 -9.64 -3.08 -2.81
C GLN A 86 -8.90 -2.67 -1.54
N LEU A 87 -7.64 -3.06 -1.41
CA LEU A 87 -6.84 -2.67 -0.26
C LEU A 87 -6.66 -1.16 -0.20
N ALA A 88 -6.36 -0.54 -1.33
CA ALA A 88 -6.19 0.91 -1.41
C ALA A 88 -7.47 1.67 -1.05
N ALA A 89 -8.63 1.07 -1.32
CA ALA A 89 -9.93 1.68 -1.06
C ALA A 89 -10.49 1.36 0.33
N MET A 90 -9.87 0.45 1.05
CA MET A 90 -10.43 -0.08 2.30
C MET A 90 -10.54 0.98 3.39
N GLU A 91 -11.70 1.07 4.01
CA GLU A 91 -11.92 2.00 5.10
C GLU A 91 -11.09 1.65 6.32
N GLY A 92 -10.60 2.65 7.01
CA GLY A 92 -9.82 2.48 8.23
C GLY A 92 -8.44 3.08 8.15
N ALA A 93 -7.90 3.27 6.96
CA ALA A 93 -6.61 3.94 6.78
C ALA A 93 -6.81 5.44 6.63
N ASP A 94 -5.87 6.21 7.12
CA ASP A 94 -5.87 7.66 6.95
C ASP A 94 -5.14 8.06 5.67
N VAL A 95 -4.07 7.34 5.34
CA VAL A 95 -3.23 7.64 4.18
C VAL A 95 -2.89 6.33 3.48
N VAL A 96 -2.88 6.38 2.16
CA VAL A 96 -2.34 5.28 1.34
C VAL A 96 -1.01 5.75 0.78
N LEU A 97 0.05 5.06 1.16
CA LEU A 97 1.40 5.31 0.64
C LEU A 97 1.67 4.29 -0.45
N ASN A 98 1.81 4.77 -1.68
CA ASN A 98 1.94 3.87 -2.84
C ASN A 98 3.35 3.90 -3.42
N SER A 99 4.04 2.77 -3.33
CA SER A 99 5.35 2.57 -3.95
C SER A 99 5.29 1.63 -5.15
N VAL A 100 4.09 1.22 -5.55
CA VAL A 100 3.91 0.34 -6.71
C VAL A 100 3.92 1.19 -7.98
N VAL A 101 4.71 0.77 -8.97
CA VAL A 101 4.84 1.49 -10.22
C VAL A 101 3.96 0.86 -11.31
N GLY A 102 3.83 1.55 -12.44
CA GLY A 102 3.11 1.05 -13.59
C GLY A 102 1.60 1.16 -13.46
N ILE A 103 0.90 0.42 -14.29
CA ILE A 103 -0.56 0.49 -14.39
C ILE A 103 -1.24 0.03 -13.11
N ALA A 104 -0.69 -1.02 -12.47
CA ALA A 104 -1.24 -1.52 -11.22
C ALA A 104 -1.16 -0.46 -10.13
N GLY A 105 -0.05 0.27 -10.07
CA GLY A 105 0.10 1.36 -9.11
C GLY A 105 -0.86 2.51 -9.38
N LEU A 106 -1.03 2.87 -10.64
CA LEU A 106 -1.97 3.93 -11.02
C LEU A 106 -3.39 3.56 -10.61
N GLY A 107 -3.83 2.33 -10.90
CA GLY A 107 -5.16 1.88 -10.52
C GLY A 107 -5.40 1.94 -9.02
N ALA A 108 -4.39 1.53 -8.24
CA ALA A 108 -4.48 1.59 -6.79
C ALA A 108 -4.53 3.03 -6.27
N SER A 109 -3.74 3.93 -6.86
CA SER A 109 -3.78 5.34 -6.49
C SER A 109 -5.15 5.95 -6.71
N LEU A 110 -5.74 5.67 -7.87
CA LEU A 110 -7.07 6.19 -8.18
C LEU A 110 -8.13 5.62 -7.23
N ALA A 111 -8.02 4.34 -6.90
CA ALA A 111 -8.96 3.72 -5.96
C ALA A 111 -8.88 4.36 -4.57
N ALA A 112 -7.67 4.66 -4.11
CA ALA A 112 -7.48 5.33 -2.83
C ALA A 112 -8.13 6.71 -2.82
N ILE A 113 -7.90 7.49 -3.87
CA ILE A 113 -8.44 8.84 -3.98
C ILE A 113 -9.97 8.81 -4.03
N GLU A 114 -10.53 7.91 -4.84
CA GLU A 114 -11.98 7.80 -5.00
C GLU A 114 -12.66 7.38 -3.70
N SER A 115 -11.93 6.73 -2.82
CA SER A 115 -12.44 6.33 -1.50
C SER A 115 -12.23 7.39 -0.42
N GLY A 116 -11.67 8.53 -0.79
CA GLY A 116 -11.49 9.64 0.14
C GLY A 116 -10.23 9.59 0.97
N HIS A 117 -9.29 8.72 0.62
CA HIS A 117 -8.00 8.64 1.33
C HIS A 117 -7.00 9.63 0.78
N ASP A 118 -6.20 10.21 1.66
CA ASP A 118 -5.04 10.96 1.24
C ASP A 118 -4.04 10.00 0.61
N LEU A 119 -3.35 10.48 -0.42
CA LEU A 119 -2.41 9.67 -1.16
C LEU A 119 -1.00 10.22 -1.04
N ALA A 120 -0.08 9.35 -0.65
CA ALA A 120 1.35 9.67 -0.69
C ALA A 120 1.99 8.80 -1.76
N LEU A 121 2.74 9.41 -2.66
CA LEU A 121 3.46 8.71 -3.72
C LEU A 121 4.93 8.62 -3.35
N ALA A 122 5.44 7.39 -3.39
CA ALA A 122 6.83 7.14 -3.00
C ALA A 122 7.83 7.40 -4.13
N ASN A 123 7.35 7.58 -5.37
CA ASN A 123 8.24 7.96 -6.46
C ASN A 123 7.50 8.82 -7.48
N LYS A 124 8.28 9.65 -8.20
CA LYS A 124 7.76 10.57 -9.19
C LYS A 124 7.27 9.88 -10.45
N GLU A 125 7.78 8.70 -10.73
CA GLU A 125 7.44 8.00 -11.96
C GLU A 125 5.96 7.69 -12.05
N SER A 126 5.29 7.55 -10.92
CA SER A 126 3.86 7.34 -10.88
C SER A 126 3.09 8.46 -11.55
N LEU A 127 3.64 9.68 -11.54
CA LEU A 127 2.98 10.82 -12.17
C LEU A 127 3.33 10.97 -13.65
N VAL A 128 4.34 10.29 -14.13
CA VAL A 128 4.70 10.38 -15.54
C VAL A 128 3.67 9.65 -16.41
N THR A 129 3.24 8.49 -15.96
CA THR A 129 2.34 7.64 -16.75
C THR A 129 0.88 8.07 -16.68
N GLY A 130 0.42 8.57 -15.56
CA GLY A 130 -0.99 8.90 -15.39
C GLY A 130 -1.20 10.08 -14.47
N GLY A 131 -0.24 11.00 -14.44
CA GLY A 131 -0.25 12.10 -13.48
C GLY A 131 -1.47 12.99 -13.58
N HIS A 132 -1.94 13.24 -14.81
CA HIS A 132 -3.11 14.10 -14.97
C HIS A 132 -4.38 13.44 -14.43
N LEU A 133 -4.48 12.10 -14.52
CA LEU A 133 -5.61 11.37 -13.95
C LEU A 133 -5.59 11.45 -12.42
N VAL A 134 -4.42 11.30 -11.83
CA VAL A 134 -4.25 11.38 -10.38
C VAL A 134 -4.59 12.80 -9.90
N THR A 135 -4.03 13.81 -10.56
CA THR A 135 -4.26 15.20 -10.18
C THR A 135 -5.73 15.57 -10.28
N GLN A 136 -6.38 15.16 -11.37
CA GLN A 136 -7.80 15.41 -11.56
C GLN A 136 -8.64 14.74 -10.48
N ALA A 137 -8.32 13.48 -10.15
CA ALA A 137 -9.05 12.75 -9.11
C ALA A 137 -8.88 13.40 -7.75
N VAL A 138 -7.67 13.85 -7.44
CA VAL A 138 -7.38 14.56 -6.18
C VAL A 138 -8.25 15.81 -6.07
N GLU A 139 -8.36 16.58 -7.14
CA GLU A 139 -9.19 17.79 -7.14
C GLU A 139 -10.67 17.45 -6.97
N GLN A 140 -11.14 16.42 -7.66
CA GLN A 140 -12.54 16.02 -7.60
C GLN A 140 -12.96 15.50 -6.24
N HIS A 141 -12.05 14.82 -5.53
CA HIS A 141 -12.38 14.19 -4.25
C HIS A 141 -11.88 14.95 -3.03
N GLY A 142 -11.16 16.04 -3.22
CA GLY A 142 -10.73 16.90 -2.13
C GLY A 142 -9.76 16.26 -1.16
N VAL A 143 -8.95 15.30 -1.64
CA VAL A 143 -7.94 14.65 -0.79
C VAL A 143 -6.59 15.32 -0.99
N CYS A 144 -5.64 15.03 -0.09
CA CYS A 144 -4.28 15.53 -0.19
C CYS A 144 -3.40 14.59 -0.99
N LEU A 145 -2.53 15.14 -1.82
CA LEU A 145 -1.52 14.40 -2.55
C LEU A 145 -0.15 14.82 -2.01
N ILE A 146 0.59 13.85 -1.51
CA ILE A 146 1.89 14.08 -0.88
C ILE A 146 2.95 13.29 -1.62
N TYR A 147 4.12 13.92 -1.82
CA TYR A 147 5.29 13.22 -2.35
C TYR A 147 6.22 12.87 -1.22
N THR A 148 6.73 11.64 -1.23
CA THR A 148 7.66 11.18 -0.22
C THR A 148 9.02 10.80 -0.79
N SER A 149 9.27 11.13 -2.03
CA SER A 149 10.47 10.67 -2.74
C SER A 149 11.54 11.74 -2.83
N ASP A 150 11.74 12.50 -1.78
CA ASP A 150 12.73 13.57 -1.78
C ASP A 150 14.11 13.07 -2.13
N ALA A 151 14.46 11.92 -1.65
CA ALA A 151 15.75 11.33 -1.93
C ALA A 151 15.97 11.11 -3.42
N ALA A 152 14.91 10.91 -4.17
CA ALA A 152 15.03 10.67 -5.61
C ALA A 152 15.35 11.94 -6.38
N ASP A 153 15.26 13.09 -5.76
CA ASP A 153 15.54 14.35 -6.41
C ASP A 153 17.01 14.72 -6.42
N ASP A 154 17.79 14.00 -5.69
CA ASP A 154 19.23 14.29 -5.55
C ASP A 154 20.07 13.73 -6.69
#